data_e971547e90096e16c0fae7f511660e4d
#
_entry.id   e971547e90096e16c0fae7f511660e4d
#
_cell.length_a   1.000
_cell.length_b   1.000
_cell.length_c   1.000
_cell.angle_alpha   90.00
_cell.angle_beta   90.00
_cell.angle_gamma   90.00
#
_symmetry.space_group_name_H-M   'P 1'
#
loop_
_entity.id
_entity.type
_entity.pdbx_description
1 polymer ?
#
loop_
_entity_poly.entity_id
_entity_poly.type
_entity_poly.pdbx_seq_one_letter_code
_entity_poly.pdbx_strand_id
1 'polypeptide(L)'
;MSNLHNVSDAGVSIWLDDLSRDRLQSGSLQKLIDGSSVVGVTTNPSIFSAAISGSTLYRDDILALKAEGRNASEIVTELTTSDVRQACDLFMPTFLESHQVDGRVSIEVDPQLAYDTTATVERGLYLASLVNLSLIHI
;
A
#
# COMPACT_ATOMS: atom_id res chain seq x y z
N MET A 1 -14.89 -3.98 -23.27
CA MET A 1 -14.99 -4.08 -21.80
C MET A 1 -14.22 -5.31 -21.38
N SER A 2 -13.40 -5.21 -20.34
CA SER A 2 -12.66 -6.38 -19.83
C SER A 2 -13.60 -7.27 -19.01
N ASN A 3 -13.25 -8.56 -18.83
CA ASN A 3 -14.01 -9.45 -17.93
C ASN A 3 -14.07 -8.92 -16.49
N LEU A 4 -13.12 -8.10 -16.08
CA LEU A 4 -13.09 -7.47 -14.75
C LEU A 4 -14.23 -6.45 -14.58
N HIS A 5 -14.60 -5.71 -15.63
CA HIS A 5 -15.76 -4.81 -15.56
C HIS A 5 -17.06 -5.57 -15.28
N ASN A 6 -17.26 -6.72 -15.92
CA ASN A 6 -18.45 -7.53 -15.67
C ASN A 6 -18.51 -8.06 -14.23
N VAL A 7 -17.34 -8.37 -13.63
CA VAL A 7 -17.26 -8.81 -12.23
C VAL A 7 -17.55 -7.64 -11.28
N SER A 8 -17.01 -6.46 -11.59
CA SER A 8 -17.28 -5.23 -10.83
C SER A 8 -18.76 -4.84 -10.91
N ASP A 9 -19.38 -4.91 -12.10
CA ASP A 9 -20.81 -4.63 -12.30
C ASP A 9 -21.72 -5.60 -11.53
N ALA A 10 -21.23 -6.81 -11.24
CA ALA A 10 -21.92 -7.77 -10.38
C ALA A 10 -21.75 -7.47 -8.86
N GLY A 11 -21.11 -6.36 -8.50
CA GLY A 11 -20.95 -5.90 -7.11
C GLY A 11 -19.71 -6.42 -6.41
N VAL A 12 -18.69 -6.89 -7.15
CA VAL A 12 -17.42 -7.37 -6.58
C VAL A 12 -16.37 -6.27 -6.63
N SER A 13 -15.80 -5.92 -5.48
CA SER A 13 -14.64 -5.03 -5.39
C SER A 13 -13.38 -5.78 -5.80
N ILE A 14 -12.72 -5.31 -6.85
CA ILE A 14 -11.50 -5.93 -7.40
C ILE A 14 -10.28 -5.26 -6.80
N TRP A 15 -9.44 -6.03 -6.11
CA TRP A 15 -8.22 -5.54 -5.49
C TRP A 15 -6.99 -6.11 -6.20
N LEU A 16 -5.96 -5.28 -6.32
CA LEU A 16 -4.64 -5.67 -6.81
C LEU A 16 -3.78 -6.14 -5.63
N ASP A 17 -3.22 -7.34 -5.71
CA ASP A 17 -2.29 -7.87 -4.71
C ASP A 17 -0.85 -7.57 -5.13
N ASP A 18 -0.50 -6.29 -5.24
CA ASP A 18 0.84 -5.81 -5.60
C ASP A 18 0.95 -4.30 -5.42
N LEU A 19 2.04 -3.85 -4.82
CA LEU A 19 2.41 -2.44 -4.71
C LEU A 19 3.92 -2.29 -4.76
N SER A 20 4.38 -1.32 -5.57
CA SER A 20 5.78 -0.94 -5.65
C SER A 20 5.91 0.51 -6.08
N ARG A 21 7.06 1.12 -5.81
CA ARG A 21 7.39 2.46 -6.29
C ARG A 21 7.39 2.54 -7.81
N ASP A 22 7.81 1.47 -8.49
CA ASP A 22 7.74 1.37 -9.94
C ASP A 22 6.31 1.50 -10.45
N ARG A 23 5.34 0.83 -9.79
CA ARG A 23 3.92 0.96 -10.14
C ARG A 23 3.39 2.36 -9.97
N LEU A 24 3.76 3.00 -8.86
CA LEU A 24 3.34 4.37 -8.56
C LEU A 24 3.91 5.36 -9.57
N GLN A 25 5.22 5.34 -9.79
CA GLN A 25 5.91 6.31 -10.64
C GLN A 25 5.70 6.10 -12.14
N SER A 26 5.53 4.85 -12.60
CA SER A 26 5.23 4.56 -14.01
C SER A 26 3.78 4.88 -14.39
N GLY A 27 2.92 5.14 -13.42
CA GLY A 27 1.48 5.33 -13.62
C GLY A 27 0.73 4.03 -13.95
N SER A 28 1.37 2.86 -13.78
CA SER A 28 0.71 1.58 -14.10
C SER A 28 -0.43 1.27 -13.13
N LEU A 29 -0.34 1.69 -11.85
CA LEU A 29 -1.45 1.58 -10.90
C LEU A 29 -2.63 2.44 -11.33
N GLN A 30 -2.39 3.69 -11.73
CA GLN A 30 -3.46 4.58 -12.22
C GLN A 30 -4.17 3.97 -13.44
N LYS A 31 -3.43 3.39 -14.38
CA LYS A 31 -4.03 2.73 -15.55
C LYS A 31 -4.94 1.54 -15.18
N LEU A 32 -4.61 0.81 -14.12
CA LEU A 32 -5.47 -0.28 -13.62
C LEU A 32 -6.73 0.24 -12.94
N ILE A 33 -6.64 1.33 -12.19
CA ILE A 33 -7.80 2.03 -11.61
C ILE A 33 -8.73 2.49 -12.74
N ASP A 34 -8.21 3.20 -13.73
CA ASP A 34 -9.01 3.82 -14.80
C ASP A 34 -9.58 2.79 -15.79
N GLY A 35 -8.85 1.71 -16.05
CA GLY A 35 -9.15 0.81 -17.18
C GLY A 35 -9.51 -0.63 -16.82
N SER A 36 -9.39 -1.03 -15.55
CA SER A 36 -9.55 -2.43 -15.15
C SER A 36 -10.41 -2.64 -13.91
N SER A 37 -11.15 -1.61 -13.48
CA SER A 37 -12.02 -1.64 -12.30
C SER A 37 -11.29 -2.04 -11.00
N VAL A 38 -9.99 -1.75 -10.90
CA VAL A 38 -9.25 -1.96 -9.66
C VAL A 38 -9.64 -0.87 -8.68
N VAL A 39 -10.19 -1.27 -7.54
CA VAL A 39 -10.74 -0.36 -6.52
C VAL A 39 -10.02 -0.44 -5.17
N GLY A 40 -8.96 -1.20 -5.07
CA GLY A 40 -8.14 -1.31 -3.88
C GLY A 40 -6.83 -2.05 -4.13
N VAL A 41 -5.94 -2.00 -3.16
CA VAL A 41 -4.63 -2.67 -3.20
C VAL A 41 -4.39 -3.40 -1.88
N THR A 42 -3.95 -4.65 -1.96
CA THR A 42 -3.37 -5.35 -0.83
C THR A 42 -1.85 -5.30 -0.89
N THR A 43 -1.23 -5.23 0.28
CA THR A 43 0.22 -5.35 0.44
C THR A 43 0.55 -6.33 1.53
N ASN A 44 1.76 -6.88 1.49
CA ASN A 44 2.29 -7.72 2.55
C ASN A 44 3.83 -7.60 2.60
N PRO A 45 4.50 -8.14 3.63
CA PRO A 45 5.95 -8.06 3.75
C PRO A 45 6.72 -8.64 2.56
N SER A 46 6.19 -9.69 1.92
CA SER A 46 6.84 -10.32 0.75
C SER A 46 6.77 -9.43 -0.49
N ILE A 47 5.64 -8.77 -0.72
CA ILE A 47 5.47 -7.79 -1.81
C ILE A 47 6.49 -6.66 -1.65
N PHE A 48 6.58 -6.05 -0.47
CA PHE A 48 7.54 -4.97 -0.23
C PHE A 48 8.99 -5.43 -0.27
N SER A 49 9.29 -6.63 0.23
CA SER A 49 10.63 -7.21 0.12
C SER A 49 11.06 -7.35 -1.33
N ALA A 50 10.19 -7.87 -2.19
CA ALA A 50 10.45 -8.00 -3.62
C ALA A 50 10.57 -6.62 -4.30
N ALA A 51 9.71 -5.68 -3.99
CA ALA A 51 9.72 -4.33 -4.55
C ALA A 51 11.02 -3.59 -4.22
N ILE A 52 11.41 -3.55 -2.93
CA ILE A 52 12.58 -2.82 -2.45
C ILE A 52 13.89 -3.45 -2.98
N SER A 53 13.98 -4.79 -2.98
CA SER A 53 15.19 -5.49 -3.46
C SER A 53 15.29 -5.53 -4.98
N GLY A 54 14.19 -5.48 -5.69
CA GLY A 54 14.12 -5.57 -7.15
C GLY A 54 14.24 -4.25 -7.90
N SER A 55 14.18 -3.10 -7.21
CA SER A 55 14.16 -1.78 -7.85
C SER A 55 15.23 -0.85 -7.32
N THR A 56 15.81 -0.07 -8.23
CA THR A 56 16.78 0.99 -7.88
C THR A 56 16.11 2.26 -7.35
N LEU A 57 14.80 2.41 -7.47
CA LEU A 57 14.05 3.60 -7.07
C LEU A 57 14.03 3.84 -5.55
N TYR A 58 14.36 2.84 -4.76
CA TYR A 58 14.48 2.97 -3.30
C TYR A 58 15.88 3.35 -2.82
N ARG A 59 16.88 3.30 -3.71
CA ARG A 59 18.30 3.39 -3.33
C ARG A 59 18.64 4.69 -2.62
N ASP A 60 18.22 5.81 -3.18
CA ASP A 60 18.60 7.14 -2.67
C ASP A 60 17.94 7.40 -1.31
N ASP A 61 16.69 6.99 -1.12
CA ASP A 61 15.99 7.08 0.16
C ASP A 61 16.65 6.18 1.22
N ILE A 62 17.04 4.96 0.85
CA ILE A 62 17.75 4.04 1.75
C ILE A 62 19.07 4.68 2.21
N LEU A 63 19.84 5.28 1.29
CA LEU A 63 21.09 5.93 1.62
C LEU A 63 20.89 7.16 2.51
N ALA A 64 19.88 7.97 2.25
CA ALA A 64 19.53 9.13 3.06
C ALA A 64 19.12 8.73 4.48
N LEU A 65 18.19 7.80 4.62
CA LEU A 65 17.72 7.31 5.93
C LEU A 65 18.85 6.62 6.73
N LYS A 66 19.74 5.90 6.04
CA LYS A 66 20.92 5.32 6.67
C LYS A 66 21.88 6.39 7.18
N ALA A 67 22.07 7.48 6.44
CA ALA A 67 22.89 8.61 6.87
C ALA A 67 22.32 9.35 8.10
N GLU A 68 20.99 9.29 8.29
CA GLU A 68 20.29 9.77 9.49
C GLU A 68 20.44 8.83 10.70
N GLY A 69 21.08 7.68 10.54
CA GLY A 69 21.27 6.70 11.60
C GLY A 69 20.11 5.74 11.81
N ARG A 70 19.15 5.67 10.87
CA ARG A 70 18.02 4.77 10.96
C ARG A 70 18.47 3.30 10.83
N ASN A 71 17.85 2.43 11.60
CA ASN A 71 18.05 0.98 11.46
C ASN A 71 17.22 0.39 10.30
N ALA A 72 17.49 -0.86 9.93
CA ALA A 72 16.83 -1.50 8.79
C ALA A 72 15.30 -1.55 8.91
N SER A 73 14.75 -1.83 10.10
CA SER A 73 13.30 -1.88 10.35
C SER A 73 12.65 -0.50 10.18
N GLU A 74 13.30 0.55 10.67
CA GLU A 74 12.83 1.93 10.51
C GLU A 74 12.85 2.36 9.04
N ILE A 75 13.91 1.99 8.29
CA ILE A 75 14.02 2.28 6.85
C ILE A 75 12.88 1.58 6.10
N VAL A 76 12.67 0.29 6.30
CA VAL A 76 11.59 -0.46 5.65
C VAL A 76 10.23 0.16 6.00
N THR A 77 9.98 0.50 7.26
CA THR A 77 8.73 1.14 7.68
C THR A 77 8.50 2.46 6.93
N GLU A 78 9.52 3.33 6.84
CA GLU A 78 9.41 4.62 6.15
C GLU A 78 9.11 4.44 4.66
N LEU A 79 9.85 3.55 3.98
CA LEU A 79 9.65 3.28 2.56
C LEU A 79 8.24 2.73 2.27
N THR A 80 7.79 1.74 3.05
CA THR A 80 6.50 1.09 2.83
C THR A 80 5.33 2.02 3.14
N THR A 81 5.40 2.78 4.23
CA THR A 81 4.34 3.76 4.56
C THR A 81 4.30 4.93 3.58
N SER A 82 5.44 5.34 3.03
CA SER A 82 5.49 6.34 1.95
C SER A 82 4.80 5.84 0.67
N ASP A 83 5.08 4.62 0.25
CA ASP A 83 4.45 4.03 -0.94
C ASP A 83 2.94 3.80 -0.73
N VAL A 84 2.53 3.33 0.46
CA VAL A 84 1.11 3.18 0.82
C VAL A 84 0.39 4.53 0.82
N ARG A 85 1.00 5.59 1.33
CA ARG A 85 0.43 6.95 1.29
C ARG A 85 0.18 7.42 -0.14
N GLN A 86 1.16 7.24 -1.02
CA GLN A 86 1.01 7.59 -2.44
C GLN A 86 -0.10 6.78 -3.12
N ALA A 87 -0.21 5.48 -2.80
CA ALA A 87 -1.32 4.65 -3.30
C ALA A 87 -2.68 5.16 -2.80
N CYS A 88 -2.79 5.53 -1.52
CA CYS A 88 -4.01 6.12 -0.96
C CYS A 88 -4.40 7.41 -1.71
N ASP A 89 -3.43 8.27 -2.04
CA ASP A 89 -3.70 9.49 -2.81
C ASP A 89 -4.29 9.17 -4.19
N LEU A 90 -3.79 8.13 -4.88
CA LEU A 90 -4.32 7.68 -6.16
C LEU A 90 -5.75 7.11 -6.04
N PHE A 91 -6.08 6.45 -4.94
CA PHE A 91 -7.40 5.87 -4.70
C PHE A 91 -8.41 6.85 -4.09
N MET A 92 -8.01 8.06 -3.74
CA MET A 92 -8.91 9.04 -3.12
C MET A 92 -10.18 9.31 -3.94
N PRO A 93 -10.13 9.47 -5.28
CA PRO A 93 -11.35 9.61 -6.08
C PRO A 93 -12.28 8.42 -5.93
N THR A 94 -11.76 7.18 -6.07
CA THR A 94 -12.53 5.94 -5.92
C THR A 94 -13.19 5.84 -4.53
N PHE A 95 -12.45 6.23 -3.48
CA PHE A 95 -12.96 6.25 -2.12
C PHE A 95 -14.16 7.20 -1.95
N LEU A 96 -14.07 8.40 -2.51
CA LEU A 96 -15.15 9.37 -2.42
C LEU A 96 -16.35 8.96 -3.28
N GLU A 97 -16.14 8.48 -4.49
CA GLU A 97 -17.20 8.06 -5.42
C GLU A 97 -17.97 6.84 -4.92
N SER A 98 -17.28 5.91 -4.26
CA SER A 98 -17.90 4.69 -3.67
C SER A 98 -18.54 4.94 -2.30
N HIS A 99 -18.69 6.17 -1.86
CA HIS A 99 -19.15 6.49 -0.50
C HIS A 99 -18.33 5.79 0.60
N GLN A 100 -17.01 5.77 0.45
CA GLN A 100 -16.03 5.23 1.39
C GLN A 100 -16.04 3.68 1.50
N VAL A 101 -16.65 2.98 0.58
CA VAL A 101 -16.63 1.50 0.53
C VAL A 101 -15.32 1.01 -0.09
N ASP A 102 -15.02 1.45 -1.28
CA ASP A 102 -13.81 1.12 -2.05
C ASP A 102 -12.70 2.17 -1.90
N GLY A 103 -11.65 2.06 -2.70
CA GLY A 103 -10.52 2.99 -2.66
C GLY A 103 -9.59 2.75 -1.48
N ARG A 104 -9.49 1.54 -0.99
CA ARG A 104 -8.72 1.17 0.19
C ARG A 104 -7.35 0.58 -0.18
N VAL A 105 -6.37 0.83 0.69
CA VAL A 105 -5.03 0.23 0.60
C VAL A 105 -4.73 -0.46 1.91
N SER A 106 -4.35 -1.75 1.88
CA SER A 106 -3.95 -2.46 3.09
C SER A 106 -2.47 -2.26 3.39
N ILE A 107 -2.12 -2.29 4.67
CA ILE A 107 -0.77 -2.47 5.16
C ILE A 107 -0.81 -3.52 6.28
N GLU A 108 0.16 -4.41 6.33
CA GLU A 108 0.22 -5.46 7.33
C GLU A 108 1.21 -5.14 8.45
N VAL A 109 0.88 -5.59 9.64
CA VAL A 109 1.82 -5.60 10.78
C VAL A 109 2.81 -6.75 10.63
N ASP A 110 3.94 -6.68 11.37
CA ASP A 110 4.95 -7.73 11.37
C ASP A 110 4.34 -9.08 11.78
N PRO A 111 4.51 -10.14 11.00
CA PRO A 111 3.98 -11.48 11.32
C PRO A 111 4.56 -12.07 12.62
N GLN A 112 5.69 -11.58 13.10
CA GLN A 112 6.25 -11.97 14.40
C GLN A 112 5.34 -11.58 15.57
N LEU A 113 4.42 -10.62 15.38
CA LEU A 113 3.46 -10.16 16.39
C LEU A 113 2.18 -11.02 16.46
N ALA A 114 2.04 -12.06 15.64
CA ALA A 114 0.80 -12.82 15.48
C ALA A 114 0.24 -13.42 16.79
N TYR A 115 1.08 -13.65 17.78
CA TYR A 115 0.70 -14.19 19.09
C TYR A 115 0.72 -13.13 20.22
N ASP A 116 0.97 -11.86 19.90
CA ASP A 116 0.95 -10.74 20.83
C ASP A 116 -0.09 -9.71 20.39
N THR A 117 -1.29 -9.82 20.94
CA THR A 117 -2.41 -8.96 20.60
C THR A 117 -2.11 -7.49 20.89
N THR A 118 -1.48 -7.20 22.03
CA THR A 118 -1.18 -5.82 22.44
C THR A 118 -0.19 -5.19 21.49
N ALA A 119 0.93 -5.86 21.23
CA ALA A 119 1.95 -5.36 20.28
C ALA A 119 1.40 -5.23 18.86
N THR A 120 0.52 -6.15 18.43
CA THR A 120 -0.16 -6.07 17.12
C THR A 120 -1.00 -4.80 17.00
N VAL A 121 -1.83 -4.51 18.01
CA VAL A 121 -2.68 -3.30 18.03
C VAL A 121 -1.83 -2.03 18.06
N GLU A 122 -0.83 -1.97 18.94
CA GLU A 122 0.09 -0.82 19.01
C GLU A 122 0.82 -0.58 17.67
N ARG A 123 1.30 -1.64 17.02
CA ARG A 123 1.95 -1.55 15.73
C ARG A 123 0.99 -1.09 14.63
N GLY A 124 -0.25 -1.59 14.63
CA GLY A 124 -1.29 -1.16 13.69
C GLY A 124 -1.60 0.33 13.82
N LEU A 125 -1.82 0.82 15.05
CA LEU A 125 -2.05 2.24 15.32
C LEU A 125 -0.85 3.11 14.91
N TYR A 126 0.37 2.64 15.15
CA TYR A 126 1.58 3.33 14.72
C TYR A 126 1.66 3.46 13.20
N LEU A 127 1.44 2.37 12.45
CA LEU A 127 1.43 2.40 10.97
C LEU A 127 0.35 3.34 10.43
N ALA A 128 -0.85 3.30 11.01
CA ALA A 128 -1.95 4.21 10.65
C ALA A 128 -1.54 5.68 10.86
N SER A 129 -0.84 5.99 11.95
CA SER A 129 -0.37 7.34 12.23
C SER A 129 0.69 7.83 11.21
N LEU A 130 1.54 6.93 10.73
CA LEU A 130 2.56 7.25 9.72
C LEU A 130 1.95 7.50 8.34
N VAL A 131 0.95 6.72 7.95
CA VAL A 131 0.24 6.94 6.67
C VAL A 131 -0.63 8.18 6.73
N ASN A 132 -1.17 8.51 7.90
CA ASN A 132 -1.95 9.72 8.18
C ASN A 132 -3.13 9.95 7.22
N LEU A 133 -3.76 8.88 6.73
CA LEU A 133 -4.91 8.91 5.84
C LEU A 133 -6.00 7.95 6.31
N SER A 134 -7.27 8.33 6.10
CA SER A 134 -8.43 7.52 6.47
C SER A 134 -8.66 6.31 5.56
N LEU A 135 -7.92 6.19 4.46
CA LEU A 135 -8.09 5.14 3.45
C LEU A 135 -7.39 3.83 3.80
N ILE A 136 -6.53 3.82 4.81
CA ILE A 136 -5.74 2.64 5.15
C ILE A 136 -6.63 1.56 5.77
N HIS A 137 -6.38 0.32 5.40
CA HIS A 137 -6.93 -0.88 6.01
C HIS A 137 -5.79 -1.70 6.62
N ILE A 138 -5.80 -1.90 7.92
CA ILE A 138 -4.79 -2.64 8.67
C ILE A 138 -5.35 -3.98 9.10
#